data_951b9e7ba09ea69c47e326282450117b
#
_entry.id   951b9e7ba09ea69c47e326282450117b
#
_cell.length_a   1.000
_cell.length_b   1.000
_cell.length_c   1.000
_cell.angle_alpha   90.00
_cell.angle_beta   90.00
_cell.angle_gamma   90.00
#
_symmetry.space_group_name_H-M   'P 1'
#
loop_
_entity.id
_entity.type
_entity.pdbx_description
1 polymer ?
#
loop_
_entity_poly.entity_id
_entity_poly.type
_entity_poly.pdbx_seq_one_letter_code
_entity_poly.pdbx_strand_id
1 'polypeptide(L)'
;MNYGLNLEKERQEQSSEDWVFGAVALSDIAEIPEDERELYLPKGELQFTSRADMKDCASRAPLNILETKFNWLLRNKKLSLENEIWLKANGYVENSCICFSDAFVAINSGTTLDGNSLKAPLEAIRKQGLVPKKLLPLLPDMTFETYHDPQRITEEMRNLGLEFNKRFFINYQ
;
A
#
# COMPACT_ATOMS: atom_id res chain seq x y z
N MET A 1 5.60 19.06 -14.55
CA MET A 1 4.49 18.12 -14.25
C MET A 1 4.87 17.34 -13.00
N ASN A 2 4.13 17.45 -11.91
CA ASN A 2 4.44 16.75 -10.66
C ASN A 2 3.66 15.42 -10.65
N TYR A 3 4.37 14.30 -10.66
CA TYR A 3 3.80 12.95 -10.78
C TYR A 3 3.42 12.31 -9.41
N GLY A 4 3.23 13.11 -8.36
CA GLY A 4 2.83 12.62 -7.04
C GLY A 4 4.00 12.26 -6.11
N LEU A 5 5.26 12.30 -6.57
CA LEU A 5 6.44 12.25 -5.72
C LEU A 5 6.94 13.66 -5.43
N ASN A 6 6.98 14.05 -4.15
CA ASN A 6 7.49 15.33 -3.71
C ASN A 6 8.97 15.20 -3.30
N LEU A 7 9.88 15.54 -4.21
CA LEU A 7 11.32 15.41 -4.00
C LEU A 7 11.87 16.31 -2.89
N GLU A 8 11.23 17.45 -2.64
CA GLU A 8 11.66 18.35 -1.56
C GLU A 8 11.31 17.74 -0.19
N LYS A 9 10.08 17.24 -0.05
CA LYS A 9 9.64 16.50 1.13
C LYS A 9 10.49 15.24 1.36
N GLU A 10 10.81 14.50 0.30
CA GLU A 10 11.69 13.33 0.36
C GLU A 10 13.06 13.69 0.95
N ARG A 11 13.69 14.80 0.50
CA ARG A 11 14.97 15.25 1.03
C ARG A 11 14.91 15.72 2.48
N GLN A 12 13.80 16.34 2.90
CA GLN A 12 13.61 16.81 4.28
C GLN A 12 13.39 15.64 5.25
N GLU A 13 12.81 14.54 4.78
CA GLU A 13 12.54 13.35 5.60
C GLU A 13 13.70 12.35 5.63
N GLN A 14 14.77 12.55 4.85
CA GLN A 14 15.96 11.71 4.91
C GLN A 14 16.63 11.82 6.29
N SER A 15 17.04 10.68 6.82
CA SER A 15 17.82 10.61 8.07
C SER A 15 19.04 9.71 7.87
N SER A 16 20.04 9.86 8.76
CA SER A 16 21.22 8.98 8.76
C SER A 16 20.88 7.51 9.11
N GLU A 17 19.69 7.28 9.62
CA GLU A 17 19.19 5.94 9.96
C GLU A 17 18.44 5.27 8.80
N ASP A 18 18.20 6.00 7.69
CA ASP A 18 17.54 5.45 6.53
C ASP A 18 18.48 4.47 5.80
N TRP A 19 17.94 3.31 5.45
CA TRP A 19 18.71 2.31 4.74
C TRP A 19 19.00 2.74 3.31
N VAL A 20 20.26 2.68 2.94
CA VAL A 20 20.66 2.90 1.54
C VAL A 20 20.54 1.58 0.81
N PHE A 21 19.77 1.57 -0.27
CA PHE A 21 19.64 0.40 -1.13
C PHE A 21 21.02 -0.11 -1.58
N GLY A 22 21.30 -1.39 -1.33
CA GLY A 22 22.62 -1.97 -1.60
C GLY A 22 23.60 -1.97 -0.42
N ALA A 23 23.28 -1.30 0.70
CA ALA A 23 24.07 -1.38 1.93
C ALA A 23 23.81 -2.66 2.74
N VAL A 24 22.76 -3.40 2.40
CA VAL A 24 22.38 -4.67 3.03
C VAL A 24 22.74 -5.83 2.14
N ALA A 25 23.47 -6.81 2.69
CA ALA A 25 23.67 -8.08 2.01
C ALA A 25 22.30 -8.78 1.88
N LEU A 26 21.82 -8.91 0.66
CA LEU A 26 20.61 -9.66 0.35
C LEU A 26 20.94 -11.15 0.39
N SER A 27 20.92 -11.75 1.59
CA SER A 27 20.96 -13.20 1.74
C SER A 27 19.54 -13.75 1.57
N ASP A 28 19.38 -14.79 0.77
CA ASP A 28 18.15 -15.58 0.62
C ASP A 28 16.94 -14.87 -0.05
N ILE A 29 17.17 -14.13 -1.14
CA ILE A 29 16.07 -13.76 -2.02
C ILE A 29 15.64 -15.03 -2.77
N ALA A 30 14.42 -15.49 -2.50
CA ALA A 30 13.80 -16.50 -3.34
C ALA A 30 13.60 -15.92 -4.74
N GLU A 31 14.36 -16.39 -5.73
CA GLU A 31 14.15 -16.01 -7.13
C GLU A 31 12.80 -16.56 -7.59
N ILE A 32 11.92 -15.66 -8.00
CA ILE A 32 10.68 -16.04 -8.69
C ILE A 32 11.05 -16.25 -10.16
N PRO A 33 10.76 -17.41 -10.76
CA PRO A 33 10.96 -17.66 -12.18
C PRO A 33 10.36 -16.55 -13.04
N GLU A 34 11.02 -16.17 -14.12
CA GLU A 34 10.63 -15.01 -14.93
C GLU A 34 9.21 -15.14 -15.51
N ASP A 35 8.84 -16.34 -15.93
CA ASP A 35 7.52 -16.70 -16.44
C ASP A 35 6.41 -16.70 -15.37
N GLU A 36 6.78 -16.73 -14.09
CA GLU A 36 5.81 -16.68 -12.98
C GLU A 36 5.66 -15.27 -12.38
N ARG A 37 6.52 -14.31 -12.68
CA ARG A 37 6.53 -12.98 -12.03
C ARG A 37 5.21 -12.25 -12.19
N GLU A 38 4.61 -12.29 -13.38
CA GLU A 38 3.32 -11.64 -13.66
C GLU A 38 2.16 -12.21 -12.85
N LEU A 39 2.25 -13.47 -12.40
CA LEU A 39 1.18 -14.14 -11.64
C LEU A 39 0.92 -13.50 -10.27
N TYR A 40 1.92 -12.81 -9.74
CA TYR A 40 1.86 -12.22 -8.39
C TYR A 40 1.64 -10.72 -8.40
N LEU A 41 1.78 -10.06 -9.54
CA LEU A 41 1.58 -8.62 -9.64
C LEU A 41 0.14 -8.24 -9.33
N PRO A 42 -0.09 -7.11 -8.66
CA PRO A 42 -1.43 -6.56 -8.50
C PRO A 42 -2.00 -6.17 -9.86
N LYS A 43 -3.32 -6.11 -9.94
CA LYS A 43 -3.96 -5.57 -11.15
C LYS A 43 -3.62 -4.09 -11.29
N GLY A 44 -3.33 -3.68 -12.52
CA GLY A 44 -3.08 -2.27 -12.83
C GLY A 44 -4.26 -1.39 -12.42
N GLU A 45 -3.97 -0.27 -11.79
CA GLU A 45 -4.94 0.68 -11.29
C GLU A 45 -4.70 2.07 -11.86
N LEU A 46 -5.79 2.79 -12.09
CA LEU A 46 -5.73 4.19 -12.47
C LEU A 46 -5.55 5.05 -11.20
N GLN A 47 -4.62 6.00 -11.23
CA GLN A 47 -4.46 6.99 -10.16
C GLN A 47 -5.18 8.31 -10.46
N PHE A 48 -5.96 8.34 -11.51
CA PHE A 48 -6.71 9.54 -11.92
C PHE A 48 -8.16 9.19 -12.23
N THR A 49 -9.02 10.18 -12.05
CA THR A 49 -10.41 10.16 -12.47
C THR A 49 -10.59 11.09 -13.67
N SER A 50 -11.82 11.25 -14.14
CA SER A 50 -12.16 12.29 -15.14
C SER A 50 -11.94 13.71 -14.61
N ARG A 51 -11.83 13.90 -13.29
CA ARG A 51 -11.77 15.22 -12.63
C ARG A 51 -10.39 15.58 -12.08
N ALA A 52 -9.58 14.61 -11.66
CA ALA A 52 -8.31 14.89 -11.02
C ALA A 52 -7.34 13.71 -11.06
N ASP A 53 -6.05 14.03 -10.98
CA ASP A 53 -4.98 13.12 -10.61
C ASP A 53 -4.88 13.07 -9.07
N MET A 54 -4.92 11.89 -8.50
CA MET A 54 -4.91 11.67 -7.04
C MET A 54 -3.55 11.87 -6.39
N LYS A 55 -2.47 12.04 -7.16
CA LYS A 55 -1.09 12.26 -6.66
C LYS A 55 -0.60 11.19 -5.68
N ASP A 56 -1.16 9.99 -5.74
CA ASP A 56 -0.95 8.91 -4.75
C ASP A 56 0.09 7.86 -5.20
N CYS A 57 0.90 8.14 -6.22
CA CYS A 57 1.91 7.19 -6.71
C CYS A 57 2.89 6.76 -5.61
N ALA A 58 3.25 7.67 -4.69
CA ALA A 58 4.11 7.37 -3.56
C ALA A 58 3.46 6.36 -2.58
N SER A 59 2.13 6.35 -2.47
CA SER A 59 1.38 5.38 -1.67
C SER A 59 1.21 4.04 -2.39
N ARG A 60 1.03 4.05 -3.71
CA ARG A 60 0.87 2.84 -4.53
C ARG A 60 2.14 2.01 -4.61
N ALA A 61 3.31 2.65 -4.67
CA ALA A 61 4.57 1.95 -4.80
C ALA A 61 4.79 0.89 -3.70
N PRO A 62 4.73 1.22 -2.38
CA PRO A 62 4.84 0.22 -1.32
C PRO A 62 3.66 -0.76 -1.31
N LEU A 63 2.45 -0.33 -1.67
CA LEU A 63 1.30 -1.23 -1.73
C LEU A 63 1.46 -2.30 -2.80
N ASN A 64 1.92 -1.94 -4.00
CA ASN A 64 2.18 -2.90 -5.07
C ASN A 64 3.21 -3.95 -4.66
N ILE A 65 4.26 -3.56 -3.92
CA ILE A 65 5.25 -4.48 -3.38
C ILE A 65 4.61 -5.44 -2.37
N LEU A 66 3.79 -4.91 -1.44
CA LEU A 66 3.11 -5.72 -0.43
C LEU A 66 2.06 -6.64 -1.06
N GLU A 67 1.27 -6.16 -2.01
CA GLU A 67 0.29 -6.98 -2.73
C GLU A 67 0.96 -8.12 -3.49
N THR A 68 2.07 -7.84 -4.18
CA THR A 68 2.88 -8.87 -4.85
C THR A 68 3.36 -9.92 -3.85
N LYS A 69 3.92 -9.49 -2.70
CA LYS A 69 4.37 -10.40 -1.65
C LYS A 69 3.23 -11.24 -1.08
N PHE A 70 2.11 -10.61 -0.75
CA PHE A 70 0.95 -11.33 -0.19
C PHE A 70 0.30 -12.26 -1.22
N ASN A 71 0.26 -11.89 -2.49
CA ASN A 71 -0.20 -12.76 -3.58
C ASN A 71 0.67 -14.01 -3.70
N TRP A 72 1.99 -13.84 -3.60
CA TRP A 72 2.92 -14.96 -3.57
C TRP A 72 2.69 -15.85 -2.35
N LEU A 73 2.56 -15.27 -1.15
CA LEU A 73 2.30 -16.02 0.09
C LEU A 73 0.98 -16.81 0.01
N LEU A 74 -0.06 -16.20 -0.53
CA LEU A 74 -1.39 -16.80 -0.68
C LEU A 74 -1.35 -17.98 -1.67
N ARG A 75 -0.79 -17.77 -2.86
CA ARG A 75 -0.73 -18.79 -3.92
C ARG A 75 0.16 -19.98 -3.54
N ASN A 76 1.25 -19.73 -2.84
CA ASN A 76 2.20 -20.75 -2.39
C ASN A 76 1.84 -21.36 -1.03
N LYS A 77 0.65 -21.05 -0.47
CA LYS A 77 0.17 -21.57 0.82
C LYS A 77 1.17 -21.35 1.96
N LYS A 78 1.82 -20.20 1.96
CA LYS A 78 2.79 -19.79 2.99
C LYS A 78 2.15 -19.00 4.13
N LEU A 79 0.88 -18.62 4.00
CA LEU A 79 0.10 -18.06 5.10
C LEU A 79 -0.42 -19.19 5.99
N SER A 80 -0.57 -18.92 7.29
CA SER A 80 -1.33 -19.81 8.15
C SER A 80 -2.79 -19.86 7.70
N LEU A 81 -3.45 -20.99 7.91
CA LEU A 81 -4.87 -21.14 7.55
C LEU A 81 -5.74 -20.07 8.22
N GLU A 82 -5.45 -19.74 9.48
CA GLU A 82 -6.16 -18.69 10.23
C GLU A 82 -6.02 -17.33 9.52
N ASN A 83 -4.81 -16.94 9.13
CA ASN A 83 -4.56 -15.67 8.46
C ASN A 83 -5.17 -15.63 7.05
N GLU A 84 -5.15 -16.73 6.32
CA GLU A 84 -5.82 -16.81 5.02
C GLU A 84 -7.34 -16.64 5.14
N ILE A 85 -7.96 -17.33 6.11
CA ILE A 85 -9.40 -17.19 6.41
C ILE A 85 -9.72 -15.75 6.81
N TRP A 86 -8.91 -15.16 7.69
CA TRP A 86 -9.11 -13.79 8.15
C TRP A 86 -9.03 -12.77 7.01
N LEU A 87 -8.04 -12.87 6.13
CA LEU A 87 -7.91 -11.99 4.95
C LEU A 87 -9.13 -12.09 4.03
N LYS A 88 -9.61 -13.31 3.77
CA LYS A 88 -10.81 -13.54 2.92
C LYS A 88 -12.07 -12.99 3.59
N ALA A 89 -12.28 -13.28 4.87
CA ALA A 89 -13.46 -12.84 5.61
C ALA A 89 -13.56 -11.30 5.71
N ASN A 90 -12.44 -10.62 5.85
CA ASN A 90 -12.38 -9.16 5.91
C ASN A 90 -12.29 -8.48 4.52
N GLY A 91 -12.25 -9.26 3.45
CA GLY A 91 -12.36 -8.76 2.07
C GLY A 91 -11.08 -8.18 1.50
N TYR A 92 -9.93 -8.62 2.00
CA TYR A 92 -8.63 -8.28 1.41
C TYR A 92 -8.37 -9.06 0.11
N VAL A 93 -9.10 -10.15 -0.13
CA VAL A 93 -8.94 -10.98 -1.32
C VAL A 93 -10.07 -10.71 -2.31
N GLU A 94 -9.73 -10.19 -3.48
CA GLU A 94 -10.62 -9.97 -4.60
C GLU A 94 -10.11 -10.72 -5.84
N ASN A 95 -10.94 -11.56 -6.44
CA ASN A 95 -10.55 -12.36 -7.62
C ASN A 95 -9.24 -13.14 -7.44
N SER A 96 -9.04 -13.72 -6.26
CA SER A 96 -7.83 -14.47 -5.88
C SER A 96 -6.55 -13.63 -5.75
N CYS A 97 -6.65 -12.32 -5.68
CA CYS A 97 -5.55 -11.40 -5.43
C CYS A 97 -5.82 -10.57 -4.18
N ILE A 98 -4.76 -10.20 -3.49
CA ILE A 98 -4.81 -9.25 -2.39
C ILE A 98 -4.96 -7.85 -2.99
N CYS A 99 -5.87 -7.06 -2.41
CA CYS A 99 -6.12 -5.68 -2.84
C CYS A 99 -6.24 -4.77 -1.60
N PHE A 100 -5.27 -3.88 -1.44
CA PHE A 100 -5.26 -2.86 -0.39
C PHE A 100 -5.83 -1.53 -0.90
N SER A 101 -6.26 -0.67 0.02
CA SER A 101 -6.78 0.65 -0.31
C SER A 101 -5.64 1.67 -0.43
N ASP A 102 -5.40 2.17 -1.64
CA ASP A 102 -4.49 3.29 -1.90
C ASP A 102 -4.92 4.55 -1.15
N ALA A 103 -6.23 4.84 -1.16
CA ALA A 103 -6.79 6.01 -0.50
C ALA A 103 -6.52 6.01 1.01
N PHE A 104 -6.63 4.85 1.67
CA PHE A 104 -6.34 4.74 3.10
C PHE A 104 -4.91 5.16 3.43
N VAL A 105 -3.95 4.68 2.64
CA VAL A 105 -2.53 5.00 2.81
C VAL A 105 -2.25 6.46 2.42
N ALA A 106 -2.82 6.93 1.30
CA ALA A 106 -2.63 8.30 0.83
C ALA A 106 -3.14 9.35 1.85
N ILE A 107 -4.32 9.11 2.43
CA ILE A 107 -4.88 9.97 3.47
C ILE A 107 -4.02 9.95 4.74
N ASN A 108 -3.70 8.77 5.26
CA ASN A 108 -2.95 8.64 6.51
C ASN A 108 -1.49 9.11 6.39
N SER A 109 -0.92 9.12 5.20
CA SER A 109 0.42 9.64 4.93
C SER A 109 0.47 11.15 4.62
N GLY A 110 -0.69 11.79 4.51
CA GLY A 110 -0.79 13.22 4.25
C GLY A 110 -0.36 13.60 2.83
N THR A 111 -0.81 12.87 1.82
CA THR A 111 -0.59 13.20 0.40
C THR A 111 -1.25 14.54 0.06
N THR A 112 -0.50 15.42 -0.62
CA THR A 112 -0.94 16.76 -1.04
C THR A 112 -0.99 16.86 -2.57
N LEU A 113 -1.44 18.01 -3.09
CA LEU A 113 -1.41 18.30 -4.52
C LEU A 113 0.01 18.27 -5.11
N ASP A 114 1.04 18.49 -4.28
CA ASP A 114 2.44 18.38 -4.66
C ASP A 114 2.98 16.94 -4.55
N GLY A 115 2.12 16.00 -4.17
CA GLY A 115 2.48 14.60 -3.96
C GLY A 115 2.95 14.31 -2.53
N ASN A 116 3.77 13.26 -2.37
CA ASN A 116 4.27 12.79 -1.09
C ASN A 116 5.72 12.31 -1.20
N SER A 117 6.40 12.10 -0.06
CA SER A 117 7.66 11.34 0.02
C SER A 117 7.40 9.84 -0.10
N LEU A 118 8.42 9.04 -0.33
CA LEU A 118 8.31 7.58 -0.27
C LEU A 118 8.24 7.06 1.17
N LYS A 119 8.83 7.79 2.12
CA LYS A 119 8.87 7.42 3.54
C LYS A 119 7.51 7.57 4.23
N ALA A 120 6.76 8.64 3.95
CA ALA A 120 5.50 8.91 4.62
C ALA A 120 4.45 7.80 4.46
N PRO A 121 4.21 7.22 3.27
CA PRO A 121 3.34 6.07 3.11
C PRO A 121 3.80 4.82 3.87
N LEU A 122 5.10 4.54 3.90
CA LEU A 122 5.66 3.41 4.66
C LEU A 122 5.40 3.58 6.16
N GLU A 123 5.61 4.80 6.69
CA GLU A 123 5.28 5.13 8.08
C GLU A 123 3.77 5.02 8.37
N ALA A 124 2.92 5.44 7.43
CA ALA A 124 1.48 5.29 7.57
C ALA A 124 1.09 3.81 7.64
N ILE A 125 1.63 2.96 6.77
CA ILE A 125 1.40 1.51 6.78
C ILE A 125 1.86 0.91 8.11
N ARG A 126 3.07 1.25 8.56
CA ARG A 126 3.63 0.75 9.81
C ARG A 126 2.79 1.12 11.03
N LYS A 127 2.24 2.34 11.08
CA LYS A 127 1.48 2.86 12.23
C LYS A 127 0.00 2.51 12.19
N GLN A 128 -0.62 2.56 11.01
CA GLN A 128 -2.07 2.43 10.84
C GLN A 128 -2.50 1.09 10.25
N GLY A 129 -1.54 0.30 9.70
CA GLY A 129 -1.84 -0.92 8.98
C GLY A 129 -2.46 -0.69 7.61
N LEU A 130 -3.15 -1.70 7.14
CA LEU A 130 -3.77 -1.71 5.82
C LEU A 130 -5.24 -2.13 5.92
N VAL A 131 -6.06 -1.59 5.04
CA VAL A 131 -7.47 -2.00 4.89
C VAL A 131 -7.74 -2.45 3.46
N PRO A 132 -8.76 -3.30 3.22
CA PRO A 132 -9.09 -3.76 1.88
C PRO A 132 -9.60 -2.61 1.01
N LYS A 133 -9.26 -2.66 -0.28
CA LYS A 133 -9.62 -1.66 -1.30
C LYS A 133 -11.11 -1.34 -1.33
N LYS A 134 -11.97 -2.35 -1.19
CA LYS A 134 -13.43 -2.19 -1.25
C LYS A 134 -14.01 -1.25 -0.20
N LEU A 135 -13.31 -1.03 0.93
CA LEU A 135 -13.80 -0.13 1.98
C LEU A 135 -13.57 1.34 1.64
N LEU A 136 -12.54 1.65 0.86
CA LEU A 136 -12.21 3.02 0.50
C LEU A 136 -11.72 3.10 -0.96
N PRO A 137 -12.59 2.80 -1.94
CA PRO A 137 -12.22 2.75 -3.35
C PRO A 137 -12.04 4.16 -3.95
N LEU A 138 -11.29 4.24 -5.06
CA LEU A 138 -11.33 5.36 -5.98
C LEU A 138 -12.59 5.23 -6.86
N LEU A 139 -13.46 6.23 -6.82
CA LEU A 139 -14.65 6.31 -7.69
C LEU A 139 -14.38 7.21 -8.89
N PRO A 140 -15.05 6.98 -10.05
CA PRO A 140 -14.72 7.65 -11.32
C PRO A 140 -14.86 9.17 -11.33
N ASP A 141 -15.67 9.75 -10.45
CA ASP A 141 -16.00 11.17 -10.39
C ASP A 141 -15.42 11.90 -9.18
N MET A 142 -14.55 11.23 -8.40
CA MET A 142 -13.89 11.88 -7.26
C MET A 142 -12.96 12.99 -7.70
N THR A 143 -12.96 14.08 -6.92
CA THR A 143 -11.92 15.12 -6.95
C THR A 143 -10.78 14.74 -6.03
N PHE A 144 -9.67 15.47 -6.12
CA PHE A 144 -8.53 15.28 -5.21
C PHE A 144 -8.97 15.43 -3.74
N GLU A 145 -9.72 16.48 -3.41
CA GLU A 145 -10.18 16.77 -2.04
C GLU A 145 -11.11 15.68 -1.51
N THR A 146 -12.04 15.22 -2.35
CA THR A 146 -12.95 14.13 -1.96
C THR A 146 -12.20 12.83 -1.74
N TYR A 147 -11.20 12.53 -2.57
CA TYR A 147 -10.40 11.31 -2.42
C TYR A 147 -9.58 11.33 -1.14
N HIS A 148 -8.97 12.48 -0.78
CA HIS A 148 -8.10 12.64 0.38
C HIS A 148 -8.83 13.13 1.64
N ASP A 149 -10.16 13.16 1.67
CA ASP A 149 -10.91 13.58 2.85
C ASP A 149 -10.70 12.59 4.02
N PRO A 150 -10.09 13.04 5.15
CA PRO A 150 -9.87 12.18 6.31
C PRO A 150 -11.16 11.66 6.96
N GLN A 151 -12.29 12.31 6.73
CA GLN A 151 -13.59 11.89 7.27
C GLN A 151 -14.09 10.59 6.64
N ARG A 152 -13.54 10.19 5.50
CA ARG A 152 -13.84 8.90 4.87
C ARG A 152 -13.30 7.70 5.66
N ILE A 153 -12.31 7.90 6.52
CA ILE A 153 -11.75 6.83 7.34
C ILE A 153 -12.56 6.68 8.62
N THR A 154 -13.35 5.62 8.69
CA THR A 154 -14.13 5.30 9.87
C THR A 154 -13.28 4.69 10.99
N GLU A 155 -13.86 4.60 12.19
CA GLU A 155 -13.21 3.94 13.33
C GLU A 155 -13.03 2.44 13.07
N GLU A 156 -13.98 1.79 12.41
CA GLU A 156 -13.89 0.38 12.02
C GLU A 156 -12.71 0.14 11.07
N MET A 157 -12.49 1.04 10.10
CA MET A 157 -11.31 0.94 9.22
C MET A 157 -10.01 1.08 10.00
N ARG A 158 -9.93 2.01 10.95
CA ARG A 158 -8.73 2.17 11.80
C ARG A 158 -8.45 0.91 12.62
N ASN A 159 -9.48 0.36 13.24
CA ASN A 159 -9.38 -0.87 14.03
C ASN A 159 -8.97 -2.06 13.16
N LEU A 160 -9.54 -2.18 11.96
CA LEU A 160 -9.19 -3.23 11.01
C LEU A 160 -7.73 -3.12 10.55
N GLY A 161 -7.25 -1.90 10.27
CA GLY A 161 -5.84 -1.67 9.90
C GLY A 161 -4.88 -2.05 11.04
N LEU A 162 -5.19 -1.66 12.26
CA LEU A 162 -4.39 -2.03 13.43
C LEU A 162 -4.40 -3.55 13.68
N GLU A 163 -5.52 -4.22 13.46
CA GLU A 163 -5.61 -5.68 13.56
C GLU A 163 -4.76 -6.36 12.46
N PHE A 164 -4.77 -5.82 11.25
CA PHE A 164 -3.89 -6.27 10.17
C PHE A 164 -2.42 -6.21 10.61
N ASN A 165 -1.97 -5.10 11.18
CA ASN A 165 -0.60 -4.95 11.66
C ASN A 165 -0.24 -5.95 12.78
N LYS A 166 -1.16 -6.22 13.71
CA LYS A 166 -0.94 -7.22 14.76
C LYS A 166 -0.72 -8.64 14.19
N ARG A 167 -1.42 -8.97 13.11
CA ARG A 167 -1.34 -10.29 12.47
C ARG A 167 -0.13 -10.47 11.58
N PHE A 168 0.25 -9.42 10.84
CA PHE A 168 1.25 -9.53 9.79
C PHE A 168 2.54 -8.77 10.07
N PHE A 169 2.58 -7.96 11.11
CA PHE A 169 3.74 -7.21 11.59
C PHE A 169 4.57 -6.62 10.43
N ILE A 170 3.99 -5.66 9.71
CA ILE A 170 4.72 -4.98 8.64
C ILE A 170 5.70 -4.00 9.26
N ASN A 171 6.97 -4.31 9.14
CA ASN A 171 8.07 -3.41 9.45
C ASN A 171 8.94 -3.25 8.22
N TYR A 172 9.47 -2.05 8.01
CA TYR A 172 10.53 -1.80 7.04
C TYR A 172 11.78 -1.36 7.81
N GLN A 173 12.90 -1.83 7.36
CA GLN A 173 14.22 -1.46 7.88
C GLN A 173 14.98 -0.77 6.77
#